data_bdd1de038f5b4398a90a9e091e8290c5
#
_entry.id   bdd1de038f5b4398a90a9e091e8290c5
#
_cell.length_a   1.000
_cell.length_b   1.000
_cell.length_c   1.000
_cell.angle_alpha   90.00
_cell.angle_beta   90.00
_cell.angle_gamma   90.00
#
_symmetry.space_group_name_H-M   'P 1'
#
loop_
_entity.id
_entity.type
_entity.pdbx_description
1 polymer ?
#
loop_
_entity_poly.entity_id
_entity_poly.type
_entity_poly.pdbx_seq_one_letter_code
_entity_poly.pdbx_strand_id
1 'polypeptide(L)'
;MSELSAAGRTKFIRAKHLGDKFDKTAVLATLQANAERKPKVQSKQDTIGKLIDIQSRMTEGKGIGYKRWLTKHNLKVMAQTVKLLQEKGLTDEDALNQRITELETKYHDSLAVVKDLEGRMKTNNELRYHIAAYTSTKNVAQQLKTAKRPAAFEEQHRAELTAYRAAAAYFKANSITKLPSPKKLEAEYAQLASEKAKFYEQYKEAKEELLKLKTAKQNVASFFREEEPAQQER
;
A
#
# COMPACT_ATOMS: atom_id res chain seq x y z
N MET A 1 33.05 18.19 -7.27
CA MET A 1 31.94 18.87 -6.54
C MET A 1 31.05 19.67 -7.49
N SER A 2 31.61 20.39 -8.46
CA SER A 2 30.85 21.17 -9.47
C SER A 2 29.92 20.33 -10.36
N GLU A 3 30.37 19.13 -10.79
CA GLU A 3 29.59 18.24 -11.67
C GLU A 3 28.37 17.62 -10.94
N LEU A 4 28.47 17.40 -9.62
CA LEU A 4 27.37 16.91 -8.80
C LEU A 4 26.31 17.99 -8.55
N SER A 5 26.73 19.26 -8.52
CA SER A 5 25.86 20.42 -8.38
C SER A 5 25.07 20.69 -9.67
N ALA A 6 25.72 20.56 -10.84
CA ALA A 6 25.08 20.76 -12.15
C ALA A 6 23.94 19.77 -12.44
N ALA A 7 23.94 18.58 -11.79
CA ALA A 7 22.86 17.59 -11.90
C ALA A 7 21.63 17.88 -11.02
N GLY A 8 21.56 19.03 -10.35
CA GLY A 8 20.39 19.46 -9.57
C GLY A 8 20.11 18.64 -8.32
N ARG A 9 21.12 18.02 -7.73
CA ARG A 9 20.94 17.17 -6.56
C ARG A 9 21.09 17.92 -5.24
N THR A 10 20.11 17.73 -4.38
CA THR A 10 20.07 18.27 -3.03
C THR A 10 20.67 17.33 -1.97
N LYS A 11 21.01 16.07 -2.30
CA LYS A 11 21.61 15.12 -1.36
C LYS A 11 23.11 15.01 -1.58
N PHE A 12 23.87 15.45 -0.59
CA PHE A 12 25.32 15.26 -0.55
C PHE A 12 25.66 13.77 -0.32
N ILE A 13 26.40 13.17 -1.25
CA ILE A 13 27.09 11.91 -1.00
C ILE A 13 28.34 12.27 -0.18
N ARG A 14 28.35 11.92 1.12
CA ARG A 14 29.53 12.14 1.96
C ARG A 14 30.68 11.26 1.47
N ALA A 15 31.78 11.88 1.09
CA ALA A 15 33.00 11.21 0.59
C ALA A 15 33.54 10.13 1.53
N LYS A 16 33.26 10.20 2.83
CA LYS A 16 33.63 9.22 3.86
C LYS A 16 33.09 7.79 3.62
N HIS A 17 32.04 7.64 2.79
CA HIS A 17 31.42 6.33 2.51
C HIS A 17 31.83 5.74 1.15
N LEU A 18 32.71 6.42 0.41
CA LEU A 18 33.05 6.05 -0.96
C LEU A 18 34.34 5.20 -1.09
N GLY A 19 35.07 4.96 0.01
CA GLY A 19 36.26 4.11 0.02
C GLY A 19 37.22 4.35 -1.17
N ASP A 20 38.32 3.61 -1.22
CA ASP A 20 39.38 3.70 -2.26
C ASP A 20 38.95 3.22 -3.66
N LYS A 21 37.69 2.79 -3.84
CA LYS A 21 37.11 2.27 -5.10
C LYS A 21 36.02 3.17 -5.68
N PHE A 22 36.18 4.47 -5.57
CA PHE A 22 35.24 5.42 -6.18
C PHE A 22 35.35 5.39 -7.71
N ASP A 23 34.41 4.73 -8.36
CA ASP A 23 34.27 4.78 -9.81
C ASP A 23 33.40 6.00 -10.20
N LYS A 24 34.09 7.06 -10.64
CA LYS A 24 33.45 8.30 -11.09
C LYS A 24 32.47 8.04 -12.25
N THR A 25 32.78 7.11 -13.13
CA THR A 25 31.97 6.77 -14.31
C THR A 25 30.66 6.09 -13.91
N ALA A 26 30.71 5.15 -12.97
CA ALA A 26 29.53 4.46 -12.46
C ALA A 26 28.60 5.42 -11.71
N VAL A 27 29.16 6.38 -10.95
CA VAL A 27 28.38 7.40 -10.24
C VAL A 27 27.74 8.36 -11.24
N LEU A 28 28.44 8.82 -12.27
CA LEU A 28 27.89 9.69 -13.32
C LEU A 28 26.80 8.97 -14.12
N ALA A 29 26.97 7.70 -14.50
CA ALA A 29 25.95 6.90 -15.16
C ALA A 29 24.69 6.75 -14.28
N THR A 30 24.86 6.51 -12.98
CA THR A 30 23.74 6.43 -12.02
C THR A 30 23.05 7.79 -11.87
N LEU A 31 23.80 8.88 -11.92
CA LEU A 31 23.26 10.24 -11.88
C LEU A 31 22.46 10.58 -13.13
N GLN A 32 22.97 10.22 -14.32
CA GLN A 32 22.28 10.40 -15.61
C GLN A 32 21.00 9.55 -15.66
N ALA A 33 21.04 8.27 -15.32
CA ALA A 33 19.88 7.39 -15.28
C ALA A 33 18.80 7.89 -14.28
N ASN A 34 19.20 8.55 -13.19
CA ASN A 34 18.25 9.15 -12.26
C ASN A 34 17.73 10.54 -12.71
N ALA A 35 18.48 11.27 -13.53
CA ALA A 35 18.05 12.52 -14.14
C ALA A 35 17.06 12.26 -15.30
N GLU A 36 17.25 11.19 -16.04
CA GLU A 36 16.34 10.70 -17.10
C GLU A 36 15.06 10.04 -16.53
N ARG A 37 15.09 9.57 -15.30
CA ARG A 37 13.86 9.24 -14.60
C ARG A 37 13.07 10.53 -14.50
N LYS A 38 12.05 10.66 -15.36
CA LYS A 38 11.01 11.70 -15.22
C LYS A 38 10.73 11.82 -13.73
N PRO A 39 10.82 13.04 -13.14
CA PRO A 39 10.43 13.19 -11.76
C PRO A 39 9.10 12.47 -11.67
N LYS A 40 8.94 11.53 -10.72
CA LYS A 40 7.61 11.14 -10.31
C LYS A 40 6.97 12.48 -10.02
N VAL A 41 6.20 12.97 -10.97
CA VAL A 41 5.15 13.92 -10.70
C VAL A 41 4.29 13.13 -9.74
N GLN A 42 4.63 13.23 -8.46
CA GLN A 42 3.61 13.19 -7.45
C GLN A 42 2.72 14.31 -7.96
N SER A 43 1.70 13.92 -8.72
CA SER A 43 0.51 14.74 -8.82
C SER A 43 0.33 15.11 -7.35
N LYS A 44 0.53 16.38 -7.02
CA LYS A 44 0.04 16.90 -5.76
C LYS A 44 -1.42 16.57 -5.89
N GLN A 45 -1.76 15.37 -5.40
CA GLN A 45 -3.15 14.96 -5.26
C GLN A 45 -3.73 16.18 -4.60
N ASP A 46 -4.80 16.73 -5.16
CA ASP A 46 -5.49 17.88 -4.62
C ASP A 46 -6.05 17.47 -3.25
N THR A 47 -5.13 17.33 -2.31
CA THR A 47 -5.41 16.98 -0.92
C THR A 47 -5.90 18.25 -0.31
N ILE A 48 -7.17 18.27 0.02
CA ILE A 48 -7.76 19.37 0.77
C ILE A 48 -7.04 19.41 2.12
N GLY A 49 -6.44 20.54 2.44
CA GLY A 49 -5.85 20.79 3.74
C GLY A 49 -6.92 20.80 4.83
N LYS A 50 -6.50 20.65 6.08
CA LYS A 50 -7.38 20.85 7.26
C LYS A 50 -7.33 22.30 7.69
N LEU A 51 -8.46 22.82 8.17
CA LEU A 51 -8.51 24.10 8.87
C LEU A 51 -7.68 24.01 10.16
N ILE A 52 -7.03 25.11 10.48
CA ILE A 52 -6.22 25.26 11.69
C ILE A 52 -6.98 26.19 12.63
N ASP A 53 -7.23 25.76 13.84
CA ASP A 53 -7.79 26.63 14.89
C ASP A 53 -6.82 27.77 15.20
N ILE A 54 -7.22 28.98 14.81
CA ILE A 54 -6.41 30.19 14.97
C ILE A 54 -6.31 30.57 16.44
N GLN A 55 -7.38 30.40 17.22
CA GLN A 55 -7.40 30.81 18.61
C GLN A 55 -6.45 29.98 19.46
N SER A 56 -6.53 28.64 19.35
CA SER A 56 -5.62 27.76 20.09
C SER A 56 -4.14 27.97 19.70
N ARG A 57 -3.86 28.31 18.44
CA ARG A 57 -2.49 28.59 17.99
C ARG A 57 -1.96 29.96 18.38
N MET A 58 -2.83 30.92 18.66
CA MET A 58 -2.43 32.25 19.12
C MET A 58 -1.97 32.29 20.57
N THR A 59 -2.44 31.35 21.41
CA THR A 59 -1.96 31.20 22.80
C THR A 59 -0.48 30.78 22.88
N GLU A 60 0.10 30.28 21.78
CA GLU A 60 1.51 29.89 21.68
C GLU A 60 2.48 31.08 21.54
N GLY A 61 2.03 32.32 21.69
CA GLY A 61 2.88 33.55 21.68
C GLY A 61 3.46 33.93 20.32
N LYS A 62 2.97 33.38 19.23
CA LYS A 62 3.41 33.68 17.87
C LYS A 62 2.81 35.01 17.38
N GLY A 63 3.66 35.88 16.78
CA GLY A 63 3.30 37.26 16.41
C GLY A 63 2.24 37.40 15.30
N ILE A 64 1.87 38.67 15.03
CA ILE A 64 0.82 39.08 14.05
C ILE A 64 1.03 38.48 12.65
N GLY A 65 2.27 38.32 12.21
CA GLY A 65 2.60 37.69 10.91
C GLY A 65 2.12 36.26 10.81
N TYR A 66 2.23 35.50 11.89
CA TYR A 66 1.74 34.11 11.95
C TYR A 66 0.20 34.04 11.90
N LYS A 67 -0.50 34.95 12.59
CA LYS A 67 -1.97 35.07 12.52
C LYS A 67 -2.44 35.32 11.08
N ARG A 68 -1.82 36.30 10.40
CA ARG A 68 -2.15 36.59 8.98
C ARG A 68 -1.91 35.39 8.07
N TRP A 69 -0.85 34.63 8.30
CA TRP A 69 -0.57 33.43 7.55
C TRP A 69 -1.65 32.36 7.79
N LEU A 70 -2.04 32.11 9.05
CA LEU A 70 -3.11 31.16 9.40
C LEU A 70 -4.44 31.52 8.75
N THR A 71 -4.84 32.81 8.83
CA THR A 71 -6.07 33.30 8.19
C THR A 71 -6.04 33.04 6.68
N LYS A 72 -4.94 33.39 6.01
CA LYS A 72 -4.79 33.15 4.57
C LYS A 72 -4.82 31.66 4.23
N HIS A 73 -4.21 30.82 5.08
CA HIS A 73 -4.24 29.37 4.93
C HIS A 73 -5.67 28.84 5.02
N ASN A 74 -6.41 29.22 6.07
CA ASN A 74 -7.80 28.76 6.28
C ASN A 74 -8.73 29.23 5.15
N LEU A 75 -8.61 30.46 4.68
CA LEU A 75 -9.38 30.94 3.53
C LEU A 75 -9.11 30.10 2.27
N LYS A 76 -7.85 29.76 2.01
CA LYS A 76 -7.49 28.89 0.87
C LYS A 76 -8.08 27.48 1.02
N VAL A 77 -7.99 26.91 2.23
CA VAL A 77 -8.54 25.58 2.52
C VAL A 77 -10.05 25.57 2.37
N MET A 78 -10.75 26.60 2.87
CA MET A 78 -12.21 26.73 2.71
C MET A 78 -12.61 26.88 1.25
N ALA A 79 -11.93 27.72 0.48
CA ALA A 79 -12.20 27.86 -0.95
C ALA A 79 -12.04 26.53 -1.70
N GLN A 80 -11.03 25.74 -1.37
CA GLN A 80 -10.82 24.39 -1.93
C GLN A 80 -11.92 23.42 -1.50
N THR A 81 -12.36 23.50 -0.23
CA THR A 81 -13.44 22.67 0.32
C THR A 81 -14.76 22.97 -0.40
N VAL A 82 -15.14 24.24 -0.52
CA VAL A 82 -16.36 24.65 -1.21
C VAL A 82 -16.32 24.24 -2.67
N LYS A 83 -15.20 24.48 -3.37
CA LYS A 83 -15.01 24.06 -4.76
C LYS A 83 -15.22 22.56 -4.94
N LEU A 84 -14.62 21.73 -4.08
CA LEU A 84 -14.80 20.28 -4.14
C LEU A 84 -16.27 19.88 -3.95
N LEU A 85 -16.95 20.44 -2.96
CA LEU A 85 -18.35 20.13 -2.68
C LEU A 85 -19.26 20.54 -3.85
N GLN A 86 -19.03 21.71 -4.44
CA GLN A 86 -19.74 22.17 -5.62
C GLN A 86 -19.50 21.27 -6.85
N GLU A 87 -18.26 20.92 -7.14
CA GLU A 87 -17.90 20.04 -8.26
C GLU A 87 -18.55 18.65 -8.14
N LYS A 88 -18.83 18.21 -6.90
CA LYS A 88 -19.49 16.94 -6.62
C LYS A 88 -21.01 17.06 -6.44
N GLY A 89 -21.57 18.26 -6.51
CA GLY A 89 -22.99 18.50 -6.30
C GLY A 89 -23.46 18.23 -4.86
N LEU A 90 -22.54 18.28 -3.88
CA LEU A 90 -22.82 18.03 -2.47
C LEU A 90 -23.08 19.36 -1.76
N THR A 91 -24.29 19.90 -1.95
CA THR A 91 -24.66 21.24 -1.52
C THR A 91 -25.28 21.31 -0.11
N ASP A 92 -25.68 20.18 0.43
CA ASP A 92 -26.24 20.05 1.76
C ASP A 92 -25.54 18.96 2.58
N GLU A 93 -25.78 18.98 3.90
CA GLU A 93 -25.11 18.06 4.82
C GLU A 93 -25.60 16.62 4.64
N ASP A 94 -26.87 16.41 4.32
CA ASP A 94 -27.45 15.08 4.16
C ASP A 94 -26.86 14.39 2.92
N ALA A 95 -26.78 15.09 1.79
CA ALA A 95 -26.13 14.58 0.58
C ALA A 95 -24.66 14.23 0.82
N LEU A 96 -23.92 15.08 1.56
CA LEU A 96 -22.54 14.82 1.94
C LEU A 96 -22.42 13.58 2.83
N ASN A 97 -23.27 13.43 3.84
CA ASN A 97 -23.29 12.29 4.75
C ASN A 97 -23.63 10.99 4.00
N GLN A 98 -24.66 11.03 3.14
CA GLN A 98 -25.04 9.90 2.33
C GLN A 98 -23.87 9.45 1.43
N ARG A 99 -23.23 10.40 0.76
CA ARG A 99 -22.08 10.09 -0.11
C ARG A 99 -20.89 9.49 0.65
N ILE A 100 -20.61 9.99 1.85
CA ILE A 100 -19.59 9.42 2.74
C ILE A 100 -19.94 7.98 3.09
N THR A 101 -21.19 7.68 3.46
CA THR A 101 -21.66 6.33 3.80
C THR A 101 -21.55 5.36 2.62
N GLU A 102 -21.93 5.80 1.41
CA GLU A 102 -21.76 5.00 0.18
C GLU A 102 -20.29 4.65 -0.08
N LEU A 103 -19.40 5.63 0.09
CA LEU A 103 -17.96 5.42 -0.09
C LEU A 103 -17.35 4.54 1.00
N GLU A 104 -17.83 4.63 2.24
CA GLU A 104 -17.42 3.73 3.32
C GLU A 104 -17.80 2.29 3.00
N THR A 105 -19.03 2.06 2.55
CA THR A 105 -19.48 0.74 2.12
C THR A 105 -18.61 0.22 0.98
N LYS A 106 -18.45 1.01 -0.09
CA LYS A 106 -17.59 0.63 -1.23
C LYS A 106 -16.15 0.34 -0.83
N TYR A 107 -15.59 1.15 0.09
CA TYR A 107 -14.26 0.95 0.62
C TYR A 107 -14.14 -0.39 1.37
N HIS A 108 -15.06 -0.67 2.27
CA HIS A 108 -15.04 -1.89 3.08
C HIS A 108 -15.28 -3.14 2.23
N ASP A 109 -16.23 -3.10 1.30
CA ASP A 109 -16.53 -4.21 0.40
C ASP A 109 -15.34 -4.54 -0.49
N SER A 110 -14.76 -3.52 -1.14
CA SER A 110 -13.57 -3.70 -1.97
C SER A 110 -12.38 -4.25 -1.19
N LEU A 111 -12.17 -3.77 0.05
CA LEU A 111 -11.12 -4.25 0.94
C LEU A 111 -11.34 -5.72 1.35
N ALA A 112 -12.59 -6.10 1.63
CA ALA A 112 -12.93 -7.49 1.97
C ALA A 112 -12.64 -8.43 0.81
N VAL A 113 -13.03 -8.05 -0.42
CA VAL A 113 -12.74 -8.83 -1.63
C VAL A 113 -11.23 -8.94 -1.88
N VAL A 114 -10.48 -7.85 -1.74
CA VAL A 114 -9.00 -7.88 -1.88
C VAL A 114 -8.38 -8.87 -0.90
N LYS A 115 -8.80 -8.87 0.36
CA LYS A 115 -8.30 -9.80 1.39
C LYS A 115 -8.65 -11.25 1.09
N ASP A 116 -9.87 -11.52 0.61
CA ASP A 116 -10.26 -12.87 0.19
C ASP A 116 -9.39 -13.38 -0.96
N LEU A 117 -9.22 -12.56 -2.01
CA LEU A 117 -8.37 -12.89 -3.14
C LEU A 117 -6.91 -13.13 -2.72
N GLU A 118 -6.37 -12.34 -1.80
CA GLU A 118 -5.03 -12.56 -1.22
C GLU A 118 -4.94 -13.90 -0.48
N GLY A 119 -5.97 -14.25 0.28
CA GLY A 119 -6.06 -15.54 0.96
C GLY A 119 -6.05 -16.70 -0.04
N ARG A 120 -6.85 -16.62 -1.09
CA ARG A 120 -6.91 -17.63 -2.17
C ARG A 120 -5.58 -17.73 -2.94
N MET A 121 -4.93 -16.61 -3.25
CA MET A 121 -3.61 -16.58 -3.88
C MET A 121 -2.55 -17.25 -3.00
N LYS A 122 -2.61 -17.02 -1.69
CA LYS A 122 -1.72 -17.66 -0.71
C LYS A 122 -1.92 -19.17 -0.71
N THR A 123 -3.16 -19.64 -0.61
CA THR A 123 -3.49 -21.08 -0.66
C THR A 123 -3.05 -21.74 -1.97
N ASN A 124 -3.24 -21.06 -3.10
CA ASN A 124 -2.75 -21.54 -4.40
C ASN A 124 -1.23 -21.67 -4.43
N ASN A 125 -0.48 -20.71 -3.91
CA ASN A 125 0.97 -20.77 -3.83
C ASN A 125 1.46 -21.88 -2.88
N GLU A 126 0.82 -22.06 -1.73
CA GLU A 126 1.13 -23.15 -0.80
C GLU A 126 0.93 -24.51 -1.47
N LEU A 127 -0.18 -24.67 -2.18
CA LEU A 127 -0.47 -25.90 -2.93
C LEU A 127 0.58 -26.16 -4.02
N ARG A 128 0.95 -25.14 -4.79
CA ARG A 128 2.01 -25.25 -5.81
C ARG A 128 3.34 -25.66 -5.20
N TYR A 129 3.70 -25.06 -4.06
CA TYR A 129 4.92 -25.42 -3.32
C TYR A 129 4.92 -26.90 -2.92
N HIS A 130 3.84 -27.39 -2.32
CA HIS A 130 3.75 -28.78 -1.89
C HIS A 130 3.68 -29.78 -3.07
N ILE A 131 3.04 -29.41 -4.18
CA ILE A 131 3.05 -30.25 -5.40
C ILE A 131 4.47 -30.33 -5.96
N ALA A 132 5.21 -29.23 -6.03
CA ALA A 132 6.59 -29.23 -6.51
C ALA A 132 7.51 -30.07 -5.60
N ALA A 133 7.41 -29.91 -4.29
CA ALA A 133 8.15 -30.69 -3.32
C ALA A 133 7.83 -32.21 -3.43
N TYR A 134 6.56 -32.55 -3.51
CA TYR A 134 6.13 -33.94 -3.67
C TYR A 134 6.66 -34.56 -4.96
N THR A 135 6.54 -33.85 -6.07
CA THR A 135 6.96 -34.35 -7.39
C THR A 135 8.46 -34.56 -7.48
N SER A 136 9.26 -33.63 -6.95
CA SER A 136 10.73 -33.70 -6.95
C SER A 136 11.25 -34.82 -6.05
N THR A 137 10.56 -35.13 -4.94
CA THR A 137 11.04 -36.06 -3.92
C THR A 137 10.37 -37.45 -3.98
N LYS A 138 9.35 -37.63 -4.83
CA LYS A 138 8.59 -38.87 -4.95
C LYS A 138 9.50 -40.07 -5.27
N ASN A 139 10.47 -39.92 -6.16
CA ASN A 139 11.36 -40.99 -6.54
C ASN A 139 12.24 -41.48 -5.37
N VAL A 140 12.76 -40.54 -4.56
CA VAL A 140 13.55 -40.87 -3.35
C VAL A 140 12.69 -41.64 -2.35
N ALA A 141 11.43 -41.20 -2.13
CA ALA A 141 10.50 -41.90 -1.25
C ALA A 141 10.12 -43.31 -1.77
N GLN A 142 10.10 -43.52 -3.09
CA GLN A 142 9.92 -44.86 -3.68
C GLN A 142 11.16 -45.74 -3.50
N GLN A 143 12.36 -45.20 -3.70
CA GLN A 143 13.62 -45.91 -3.50
C GLN A 143 13.83 -46.38 -2.05
N LEU A 144 13.38 -45.58 -1.08
CA LEU A 144 13.41 -45.98 0.34
C LEU A 144 12.71 -47.32 0.58
N LYS A 145 11.58 -47.57 -0.10
CA LYS A 145 10.79 -48.82 0.05
C LYS A 145 11.55 -50.08 -0.41
N THR A 146 12.49 -49.93 -1.31
CA THR A 146 13.27 -51.01 -1.91
C THR A 146 14.75 -51.00 -1.45
N ALA A 147 15.14 -50.08 -0.57
CA ALA A 147 16.48 -49.91 -0.09
C ALA A 147 16.94 -51.11 0.76
N LYS A 148 18.15 -51.64 0.46
CA LYS A 148 18.75 -52.75 1.25
C LYS A 148 19.11 -52.35 2.67
N ARG A 149 19.38 -51.02 2.92
CA ARG A 149 19.73 -50.45 4.21
C ARG A 149 18.86 -49.19 4.44
N PRO A 150 17.59 -49.37 4.83
CA PRO A 150 16.63 -48.24 4.91
C PRO A 150 17.08 -47.10 5.83
N ALA A 151 17.68 -47.43 7.01
CA ALA A 151 18.11 -46.40 7.97
C ALA A 151 19.26 -45.54 7.42
N ALA A 152 20.25 -46.12 6.76
CA ALA A 152 21.34 -45.38 6.16
C ALA A 152 20.87 -44.52 4.95
N PHE A 153 19.95 -45.06 4.14
CA PHE A 153 19.32 -44.32 3.05
C PHE A 153 18.50 -43.14 3.55
N GLU A 154 17.72 -43.35 4.63
CA GLU A 154 16.92 -42.30 5.22
C GLU A 154 17.77 -41.13 5.77
N GLU A 155 18.91 -41.45 6.41
CA GLU A 155 19.84 -40.43 6.89
C GLU A 155 20.47 -39.65 5.72
N GLN A 156 20.89 -40.34 4.65
CA GLN A 156 21.45 -39.72 3.48
C GLN A 156 20.46 -38.79 2.74
N HIS A 157 19.18 -39.15 2.72
CA HIS A 157 18.09 -38.43 2.00
C HIS A 157 17.12 -37.78 2.94
N ARG A 158 17.56 -37.43 4.14
CA ARG A 158 16.70 -36.90 5.21
C ARG A 158 15.89 -35.67 4.80
N ALA A 159 16.52 -34.72 4.10
CA ALA A 159 15.86 -33.49 3.67
C ALA A 159 14.72 -33.75 2.66
N GLU A 160 15.00 -34.60 1.65
CA GLU A 160 14.02 -34.92 0.61
C GLU A 160 12.85 -35.75 1.19
N LEU A 161 13.13 -36.71 2.06
CA LEU A 161 12.10 -37.51 2.71
C LEU A 161 11.24 -36.67 3.67
N THR A 162 11.85 -35.72 4.35
CA THR A 162 11.12 -34.76 5.20
C THR A 162 10.19 -33.90 4.34
N ALA A 163 10.67 -33.35 3.22
CA ALA A 163 9.87 -32.57 2.30
C ALA A 163 8.72 -33.39 1.68
N TYR A 164 8.98 -34.64 1.32
CA TYR A 164 7.94 -35.56 0.83
C TYR A 164 6.85 -35.80 1.88
N ARG A 165 7.25 -36.12 3.13
CA ARG A 165 6.31 -36.36 4.24
C ARG A 165 5.50 -35.12 4.54
N ALA A 166 6.12 -33.94 4.55
CA ALA A 166 5.42 -32.66 4.76
C ALA A 166 4.39 -32.40 3.66
N ALA A 167 4.75 -32.60 2.40
CA ALA A 167 3.81 -32.44 1.29
C ALA A 167 2.64 -33.45 1.36
N ALA A 168 2.91 -34.72 1.66
CA ALA A 168 1.88 -35.74 1.85
C ALA A 168 0.94 -35.40 3.02
N ALA A 169 1.47 -34.91 4.14
CA ALA A 169 0.69 -34.46 5.27
C ALA A 169 -0.21 -33.26 4.92
N TYR A 170 0.30 -32.30 4.16
CA TYR A 170 -0.47 -31.17 3.66
C TYR A 170 -1.65 -31.62 2.81
N PHE A 171 -1.44 -32.53 1.85
CA PHE A 171 -2.51 -33.05 1.01
C PHE A 171 -3.57 -33.78 1.82
N LYS A 172 -3.16 -34.59 2.80
CA LYS A 172 -4.07 -35.28 3.71
C LYS A 172 -4.88 -34.30 4.55
N ALA A 173 -4.26 -33.31 5.14
CA ALA A 173 -4.91 -32.30 5.98
C ALA A 173 -5.94 -31.47 5.20
N ASN A 174 -5.68 -31.20 3.92
CA ASN A 174 -6.57 -30.44 3.04
C ASN A 174 -7.50 -31.33 2.19
N SER A 175 -7.58 -32.65 2.47
CA SER A 175 -8.42 -33.62 1.74
C SER A 175 -8.19 -33.64 0.23
N ILE A 176 -6.95 -33.37 -0.22
CA ILE A 176 -6.58 -33.32 -1.63
C ILE A 176 -6.27 -34.74 -2.12
N THR A 177 -7.23 -35.36 -2.81
CA THR A 177 -7.08 -36.71 -3.36
C THR A 177 -6.50 -36.70 -4.77
N LYS A 178 -6.74 -35.66 -5.56
CA LYS A 178 -6.25 -35.50 -6.92
C LYS A 178 -5.47 -34.19 -7.06
N LEU A 179 -4.19 -34.31 -7.39
CA LEU A 179 -3.34 -33.16 -7.57
C LEU A 179 -3.69 -32.39 -8.86
N PRO A 180 -4.00 -31.10 -8.78
CA PRO A 180 -4.18 -30.27 -9.96
C PRO A 180 -2.86 -30.09 -10.72
N SER A 181 -2.96 -29.87 -12.04
CA SER A 181 -1.75 -29.60 -12.82
C SER A 181 -1.15 -28.23 -12.49
N PRO A 182 0.18 -28.09 -12.50
CA PRO A 182 0.84 -26.80 -12.27
C PRO A 182 0.33 -25.69 -13.19
N LYS A 183 0.07 -26.01 -14.47
CA LYS A 183 -0.47 -25.05 -15.45
C LYS A 183 -1.87 -24.53 -15.05
N LYS A 184 -2.71 -25.40 -14.49
CA LYS A 184 -4.05 -24.99 -14.02
C LYS A 184 -3.95 -24.03 -12.84
N LEU A 185 -3.09 -24.33 -11.87
CA LEU A 185 -2.85 -23.46 -10.72
C LEU A 185 -2.24 -22.11 -11.10
N GLU A 186 -1.37 -22.11 -12.11
CA GLU A 186 -0.78 -20.88 -12.64
C GLU A 186 -1.83 -19.99 -13.33
N ALA A 187 -2.69 -20.60 -14.14
CA ALA A 187 -3.81 -19.90 -14.77
C ALA A 187 -4.78 -19.33 -13.73
N GLU A 188 -5.12 -20.11 -12.70
CA GLU A 188 -5.96 -19.66 -11.59
C GLU A 188 -5.31 -18.49 -10.83
N TYR A 189 -4.02 -18.58 -10.53
CA TYR A 189 -3.29 -17.50 -9.87
C TYR A 189 -3.29 -16.21 -10.70
N ALA A 190 -3.11 -16.33 -12.01
CA ALA A 190 -3.16 -15.18 -12.92
C ALA A 190 -4.55 -14.52 -12.95
N GLN A 191 -5.64 -15.31 -12.92
CA GLN A 191 -6.99 -14.79 -12.80
C GLN A 191 -7.20 -14.04 -11.47
N LEU A 192 -6.84 -14.68 -10.35
CA LEU A 192 -6.93 -14.06 -9.02
C LEU A 192 -6.14 -12.75 -8.94
N ALA A 193 -4.94 -12.70 -9.54
CA ALA A 193 -4.12 -11.50 -9.59
C ALA A 193 -4.78 -10.38 -10.41
N SER A 194 -5.39 -10.71 -11.54
CA SER A 194 -6.13 -9.75 -12.37
C SER A 194 -7.37 -9.21 -11.66
N GLU A 195 -8.13 -10.08 -11.00
CA GLU A 195 -9.30 -9.67 -10.21
C GLU A 195 -8.88 -8.80 -9.03
N LYS A 196 -7.84 -9.19 -8.29
CA LYS A 196 -7.28 -8.40 -7.20
C LYS A 196 -6.89 -6.99 -7.66
N ALA A 197 -6.24 -6.87 -8.82
CA ALA A 197 -5.85 -5.56 -9.34
C ALA A 197 -7.04 -4.64 -9.56
N LYS A 198 -8.16 -5.15 -10.11
CA LYS A 198 -9.39 -4.38 -10.32
C LYS A 198 -10.01 -3.89 -9.00
N PHE A 199 -10.17 -4.79 -8.03
CA PHE A 199 -10.75 -4.42 -6.73
C PHE A 199 -9.81 -3.55 -5.91
N TYR A 200 -8.50 -3.69 -6.06
CA TYR A 200 -7.52 -2.82 -5.42
C TYR A 200 -7.59 -1.37 -5.92
N GLU A 201 -7.79 -1.16 -7.24
CA GLU A 201 -8.01 0.20 -7.77
C GLU A 201 -9.32 0.79 -7.25
N GLN A 202 -10.42 0.00 -7.21
CA GLN A 202 -11.69 0.46 -6.62
C GLN A 202 -11.54 0.85 -5.13
N TYR A 203 -10.82 0.04 -4.37
CA TYR A 203 -10.48 0.32 -2.97
C TYR A 203 -9.70 1.62 -2.84
N LYS A 204 -8.69 1.82 -3.68
CA LYS A 204 -7.84 3.00 -3.66
C LYS A 204 -8.61 4.28 -3.99
N GLU A 205 -9.41 4.24 -5.05
CA GLU A 205 -10.28 5.35 -5.45
C GLU A 205 -11.28 5.73 -4.35
N ALA A 206 -11.99 4.71 -3.81
CA ALA A 206 -12.94 4.93 -2.72
C ALA A 206 -12.26 5.51 -1.49
N LYS A 207 -11.09 5.01 -1.10
CA LYS A 207 -10.29 5.52 0.02
C LYS A 207 -9.87 6.97 -0.15
N GLU A 208 -9.38 7.33 -1.34
CA GLU A 208 -8.93 8.70 -1.62
C GLU A 208 -10.11 9.68 -1.62
N GLU A 209 -11.22 9.32 -2.24
CA GLU A 209 -12.42 10.15 -2.25
C GLU A 209 -13.03 10.30 -0.86
N LEU A 210 -13.13 9.19 -0.11
CA LEU A 210 -13.62 9.18 1.26
C LEU A 210 -12.81 10.10 2.17
N LEU A 211 -11.47 10.05 2.06
CA LEU A 211 -10.58 10.92 2.84
C LEU A 211 -10.82 12.40 2.53
N LYS A 212 -10.98 12.75 1.22
CA LYS A 212 -11.26 14.11 0.79
C LYS A 212 -12.59 14.60 1.34
N LEU A 213 -13.67 13.81 1.25
CA LEU A 213 -15.00 14.21 1.74
C LEU A 213 -15.07 14.27 3.26
N LYS A 214 -14.43 13.34 3.98
CA LYS A 214 -14.34 13.42 5.46
C LYS A 214 -13.58 14.68 5.91
N THR A 215 -12.49 15.03 5.20
CA THR A 215 -11.77 16.27 5.48
C THR A 215 -12.61 17.50 5.16
N ALA A 216 -13.34 17.49 4.04
CA ALA A 216 -14.27 18.57 3.70
C ALA A 216 -15.36 18.74 4.76
N LYS A 217 -16.01 17.65 5.21
CA LYS A 217 -17.00 17.67 6.29
C LYS A 217 -16.41 18.25 7.57
N GLN A 218 -15.20 17.83 7.95
CA GLN A 218 -14.52 18.36 9.14
C GLN A 218 -14.24 19.86 9.01
N ASN A 219 -13.82 20.33 7.83
CA ASN A 219 -13.54 21.75 7.58
C ASN A 219 -14.81 22.59 7.70
N VAL A 220 -15.94 22.14 7.12
CA VAL A 220 -17.24 22.81 7.23
C VAL A 220 -17.66 22.91 8.69
N ALA A 221 -17.64 21.79 9.42
CA ALA A 221 -18.01 21.78 10.84
C ALA A 221 -17.11 22.68 11.71
N SER A 222 -15.79 22.74 11.41
CA SER A 222 -14.86 23.61 12.13
C SER A 222 -15.10 25.08 11.84
N PHE A 223 -15.44 25.42 10.59
CA PHE A 223 -15.74 26.80 10.19
C PHE A 223 -16.95 27.36 10.94
N PHE A 224 -18.06 26.62 10.97
CA PHE A 224 -19.25 27.06 11.67
C PHE A 224 -19.08 27.10 13.19
N ARG A 225 -18.24 26.24 13.78
CA ARG A 225 -17.94 26.31 15.22
C ARG A 225 -17.16 27.57 15.60
N GLU A 226 -16.28 28.07 14.73
CA GLU A 226 -15.54 29.30 14.96
C GLU A 226 -16.44 30.56 14.88
N GLU A 227 -17.59 30.46 14.22
CA GLU A 227 -18.58 31.60 14.08
C GLU A 227 -19.54 31.69 15.26
N GLU A 228 -19.72 30.66 16.10
CA GLU A 228 -20.47 30.77 17.33
C GLU A 228 -19.70 31.63 18.35
N PRO A 229 -20.13 32.89 18.64
CA PRO A 229 -19.52 33.68 19.67
C PRO A 229 -19.69 32.95 21.00
N ALA A 230 -18.59 32.79 21.75
CA ALA A 230 -18.68 32.31 23.12
C ALA A 230 -19.76 33.14 23.85
N GLN A 231 -20.92 32.53 24.12
CA GLN A 231 -21.92 33.13 24.94
C GLN A 231 -21.24 33.36 26.29
N GLN A 232 -20.95 34.62 26.56
CA GLN A 232 -20.46 35.06 27.86
C GLN A 232 -21.54 34.70 28.86
N GLU A 233 -21.30 33.67 29.66
CA GLU A 233 -22.00 33.48 30.90
C GLU A 233 -21.80 34.74 31.76
N ARG A 234 -22.88 35.48 31.95
CA ARG A 234 -22.99 36.56 32.93
C ARG A 234 -23.44 35.98 34.27
#